data_978f58bc4a8a807a996169adcae8e43e
#
_entry.id   978f58bc4a8a807a996169adcae8e43e
#
_cell.length_a   1.000
_cell.length_b   1.000
_cell.length_c   1.000
_cell.angle_alpha   90.00
_cell.angle_beta   90.00
_cell.angle_gamma   90.00
#
_symmetry.space_group_name_H-M   'P 1'
#
loop_
_entity.id
_entity.type
_entity.pdbx_description
1 polymer ?
#
loop_
_entity_poly.entity_id
_entity_poly.type
_entity_poly.pdbx_seq_one_letter_code
_entity_poly.pdbx_strand_id
1 'polypeptide(L)'
;MFALLFGGILADSLIKRGFKVITVRKTVNTIGFFGSSIFLILIPFQDTLVNILVLLCLVNTCSGICQGGFGVNHADLGPKYTGSLVGIAGSIGMIAAIFSPIVAGYVLEFSNSWNLIFYICSGILIIGGFYYLLFASAEKQFD
;
A
#
# COMPACT_ATOMS: atom_id res chain seq x y z
N MET A 1 -3.48 9.82 -8.42
CA MET A 1 -2.29 10.57 -8.88
C MET A 1 -1.83 11.62 -7.87
N PHE A 2 -2.67 12.54 -7.39
CA PHE A 2 -2.26 13.56 -6.41
C PHE A 2 -1.71 13.00 -5.09
N ALA A 3 -2.31 11.96 -4.54
CA ALA A 3 -1.87 11.33 -3.31
C ALA A 3 -0.46 10.72 -3.41
N LEU A 4 -0.11 10.14 -4.55
CA LEU A 4 1.22 9.60 -4.84
C LEU A 4 2.27 10.72 -4.84
N LEU A 5 1.98 11.84 -5.52
CA LEU A 5 2.87 13.01 -5.55
C LEU A 5 3.05 13.59 -4.14
N PHE A 6 1.95 13.70 -3.40
CA PHE A 6 1.98 14.19 -2.02
C PHE A 6 2.82 13.29 -1.12
N GLY A 7 2.67 11.97 -1.23
CA GLY A 7 3.48 11.00 -0.49
C GLY A 7 4.98 11.10 -0.82
N GLY A 8 5.32 11.29 -2.09
CA GLY A 8 6.71 11.51 -2.52
C GLY A 8 7.29 12.82 -1.95
N ILE A 9 6.57 13.93 -2.12
CA ILE A 9 7.00 15.25 -1.60
C ILE A 9 7.16 15.23 -0.07
N LEU A 10 6.23 14.58 0.63
CA LEU A 10 6.29 14.42 2.08
C LEU A 10 7.55 13.64 2.49
N ALA A 11 7.80 12.51 1.84
CA ALA A 11 8.99 11.68 2.10
C ALA A 11 10.28 12.47 1.84
N ASP A 12 10.39 13.15 0.71
CA ASP A 12 11.57 13.94 0.35
C ASP A 12 11.79 15.12 1.30
N SER A 13 10.71 15.77 1.75
CA SER A 13 10.79 16.86 2.73
C SER A 13 11.32 16.38 4.07
N LEU A 14 10.90 15.19 4.52
CA LEU A 14 11.37 14.60 5.77
C LEU A 14 12.86 14.19 5.68
N ILE A 15 13.27 13.62 4.55
CA ILE A 15 14.67 13.26 4.30
C ILE A 15 15.55 14.52 4.28
N LYS A 16 15.12 15.60 3.63
CA LYS A 16 15.83 16.89 3.61
C LYS A 16 15.98 17.51 5.01
N ARG A 17 15.09 17.20 5.93
CA ARG A 17 15.17 17.62 7.35
C ARG A 17 16.13 16.78 8.20
N GLY A 18 16.84 15.81 7.60
CA GLY A 18 17.87 15.00 8.27
C GLY A 18 17.36 13.70 8.87
N PHE A 19 16.11 13.30 8.61
CA PHE A 19 15.63 11.97 9.03
C PHE A 19 16.26 10.86 8.20
N LYS A 20 16.53 9.71 8.81
CA LYS A 20 17.07 8.53 8.10
C LYS A 20 16.07 8.08 7.03
N VAL A 21 16.55 7.81 5.82
CA VAL A 21 15.73 7.38 4.67
C VAL A 21 14.83 6.20 5.06
N ILE A 22 15.39 5.17 5.69
CA ILE A 22 14.62 3.98 6.10
C ILE A 22 13.49 4.32 7.06
N THR A 23 13.71 5.23 8.01
CA THR A 23 12.67 5.64 8.97
C THR A 23 11.53 6.34 8.24
N VAL A 24 11.85 7.26 7.32
CA VAL A 24 10.84 7.97 6.52
C VAL A 24 10.04 6.98 5.66
N ARG A 25 10.73 6.05 4.96
CA ARG A 25 10.07 5.02 4.15
C ARG A 25 9.14 4.15 4.98
N LYS A 26 9.61 3.65 6.14
CA LYS A 26 8.77 2.86 7.06
C LYS A 26 7.57 3.65 7.56
N THR A 27 7.74 4.89 7.96
CA THR A 27 6.63 5.73 8.48
C THR A 27 5.57 5.99 7.41
N VAL A 28 5.98 6.43 6.22
CA VAL A 28 5.06 6.73 5.11
C VAL A 28 4.30 5.45 4.69
N ASN A 29 5.00 4.33 4.60
CA ASN A 29 4.40 3.05 4.26
C ASN A 29 3.42 2.57 5.34
N THR A 30 3.78 2.71 6.62
CA THR A 30 2.91 2.36 7.75
C THR A 30 1.62 3.15 7.73
N ILE A 31 1.69 4.47 7.54
CA ILE A 31 0.50 5.33 7.41
C ILE A 31 -0.38 4.84 6.24
N GLY A 32 0.23 4.50 5.11
CA GLY A 32 -0.51 4.02 3.95
C GLY A 32 -1.21 2.68 4.20
N PHE A 33 -0.51 1.67 4.69
CA PHE A 33 -1.09 0.34 4.93
C PHE A 33 -2.13 0.34 6.05
N PHE A 34 -1.78 0.84 7.22
CA PHE A 34 -2.70 0.83 8.36
C PHE A 34 -3.85 1.83 8.18
N GLY A 35 -3.60 3.00 7.58
CA GLY A 35 -4.66 3.95 7.25
C GLY A 35 -5.68 3.35 6.28
N SER A 36 -5.23 2.74 5.18
CA SER A 36 -6.11 2.05 4.24
C SER A 36 -6.89 0.91 4.91
N SER A 37 -6.22 0.12 5.76
CA SER A 37 -6.85 -0.98 6.49
C SER A 37 -7.97 -0.51 7.41
N ILE A 38 -7.74 0.55 8.20
CA ILE A 38 -8.75 1.12 9.09
C ILE A 38 -9.98 1.57 8.30
N PHE A 39 -9.79 2.31 7.19
CA PHE A 39 -10.91 2.76 6.37
C PHE A 39 -11.67 1.59 5.73
N LEU A 40 -10.99 0.52 5.31
CA LEU A 40 -11.65 -0.69 4.79
C LEU A 40 -12.50 -1.38 5.86
N ILE A 41 -12.01 -1.46 7.11
CA ILE A 41 -12.78 -2.04 8.23
C ILE A 41 -14.04 -1.21 8.54
N LEU A 42 -14.01 0.10 8.31
CA LEU A 42 -15.13 0.98 8.59
C LEU A 42 -16.24 0.93 7.53
N ILE A 43 -15.95 0.46 6.30
CA ILE A 43 -16.93 0.40 5.20
C ILE A 43 -18.17 -0.44 5.58
N PRO A 44 -18.05 -1.65 6.15
CA PRO A 44 -19.21 -2.47 6.50
C PRO A 44 -20.19 -1.85 7.50
N PHE A 45 -19.76 -0.82 8.21
CA PHE A 45 -20.61 -0.13 9.22
C PHE A 45 -21.35 1.08 8.65
N GLN A 46 -21.25 1.32 7.32
CA GLN A 46 -21.87 2.47 6.68
C GLN A 46 -23.15 2.07 5.97
N ASP A 47 -24.23 2.80 6.24
CA ASP A 47 -25.55 2.59 5.62
C ASP A 47 -25.75 3.48 4.38
N THR A 48 -24.92 4.52 4.20
CA THR A 48 -25.06 5.50 3.13
C THR A 48 -24.00 5.30 2.06
N LEU A 49 -24.44 5.23 0.80
CA LEU A 49 -23.53 5.11 -0.36
C LEU A 49 -22.47 6.21 -0.38
N VAL A 50 -22.83 7.44 -0.01
CA VAL A 50 -21.90 8.59 0.02
C VAL A 50 -20.76 8.32 1.00
N ASN A 51 -21.05 7.81 2.22
CA ASN A 51 -20.04 7.49 3.20
C ASN A 51 -19.10 6.38 2.73
N ILE A 52 -19.64 5.36 2.07
CA ILE A 52 -18.85 4.28 1.47
C ILE A 52 -17.89 4.85 0.41
N LEU A 53 -18.37 5.71 -0.48
CA LEU A 53 -17.55 6.34 -1.51
C LEU A 53 -16.44 7.23 -0.89
N VAL A 54 -16.76 7.99 0.15
CA VAL A 54 -15.77 8.81 0.87
C VAL A 54 -14.68 7.92 1.48
N LEU A 55 -15.05 6.83 2.17
CA LEU A 55 -14.09 5.89 2.74
C LEU A 55 -13.22 5.24 1.66
N LEU A 56 -13.78 4.84 0.52
CA LEU A 56 -13.02 4.31 -0.61
C LEU A 56 -12.03 5.33 -1.19
N CYS A 57 -12.42 6.61 -1.26
CA CYS A 57 -11.50 7.70 -1.64
C CYS A 57 -10.36 7.85 -0.65
N LEU A 58 -10.64 7.74 0.66
CA LEU A 58 -9.61 7.77 1.72
C LEU A 58 -8.67 6.57 1.65
N VAL A 59 -9.19 5.36 1.41
CA VAL A 59 -8.38 4.15 1.16
C VAL A 59 -7.42 4.39 -0.02
N ASN A 60 -7.93 4.88 -1.16
CA ASN A 60 -7.10 5.16 -2.33
C ASN A 60 -6.06 6.26 -2.07
N THR A 61 -6.40 7.26 -1.25
CA THR A 61 -5.48 8.33 -0.87
C THR A 61 -4.34 7.78 0.00
N CYS A 62 -4.65 6.99 1.01
CA CYS A 62 -3.64 6.33 1.86
C CYS A 62 -2.75 5.38 1.06
N SER A 63 -3.33 4.58 0.16
CA SER A 63 -2.58 3.70 -0.74
C SER A 63 -1.67 4.48 -1.69
N GLY A 64 -2.11 5.64 -2.17
CA GLY A 64 -1.29 6.54 -2.98
C GLY A 64 -0.09 7.11 -2.21
N ILE A 65 -0.28 7.48 -0.95
CA ILE A 65 0.81 7.93 -0.06
C ILE A 65 1.82 6.79 0.17
N CYS A 66 1.35 5.57 0.40
CA CYS A 66 2.18 4.37 0.54
C CYS A 66 3.11 4.16 -0.67
N GLN A 67 2.61 4.35 -1.88
CA GLN A 67 3.39 4.24 -3.12
C GLN A 67 4.59 5.20 -3.13
N GLY A 68 4.46 6.40 -2.58
CA GLY A 68 5.55 7.37 -2.43
C GLY A 68 6.66 6.89 -1.48
N GLY A 69 6.36 6.04 -0.51
CA GLY A 69 7.33 5.39 0.37
C GLY A 69 7.95 4.13 -0.25
N PHE A 70 7.11 3.19 -0.63
CA PHE A 70 7.48 1.87 -1.13
C PHE A 70 8.05 1.90 -2.56
N GLY A 71 7.42 2.66 -3.48
CA GLY A 71 7.80 2.65 -4.89
C GLY A 71 9.22 3.17 -5.14
N VAL A 72 9.67 4.13 -4.34
CA VAL A 72 11.02 4.70 -4.45
C VAL A 72 12.08 3.83 -3.75
N ASN A 73 11.69 2.95 -2.85
CA ASN A 73 12.62 2.08 -2.12
C ASN A 73 13.42 1.15 -3.04
N HIS A 74 12.88 0.77 -4.20
CA HIS A 74 13.60 -0.02 -5.19
C HIS A 74 14.83 0.72 -5.75
N ALA A 75 14.73 2.05 -5.91
CA ALA A 75 15.85 2.89 -6.33
C ALA A 75 16.90 3.06 -5.22
N ASP A 76 16.46 3.07 -3.94
CA ASP A 76 17.36 3.16 -2.80
C ASP A 76 18.19 1.86 -2.64
N LEU A 77 17.61 0.68 -2.91
CA LEU A 77 18.25 -0.63 -2.78
C LEU A 77 19.28 -0.93 -3.86
N GLY A 78 19.04 -0.51 -5.09
CA GLY A 78 19.95 -0.78 -6.22
C GLY A 78 19.72 0.17 -7.38
N PRO A 79 20.40 1.34 -7.39
CA PRO A 79 20.19 2.37 -8.41
C PRO A 79 20.43 1.87 -9.84
N LYS A 80 21.42 0.99 -10.05
CA LYS A 80 21.73 0.40 -11.36
C LYS A 80 20.67 -0.61 -11.84
N TYR A 81 20.00 -1.28 -10.91
CA TYR A 81 19.05 -2.38 -11.18
C TYR A 81 17.61 -2.00 -10.90
N THR A 82 17.32 -0.73 -10.64
CA THR A 82 15.97 -0.23 -10.30
C THR A 82 14.91 -0.71 -11.30
N GLY A 83 15.21 -0.65 -12.60
CA GLY A 83 14.27 -1.11 -13.64
C GLY A 83 13.94 -2.60 -13.53
N SER A 84 14.96 -3.43 -13.31
CA SER A 84 14.78 -4.88 -13.13
C SER A 84 14.00 -5.21 -11.85
N LEU A 85 14.33 -4.53 -10.73
CA LEU A 85 13.63 -4.73 -9.46
C LEU A 85 12.15 -4.33 -9.56
N VAL A 86 11.86 -3.18 -10.15
CA VAL A 86 10.48 -2.72 -10.39
C VAL A 86 9.75 -3.65 -11.37
N GLY A 87 10.44 -4.13 -12.40
CA GLY A 87 9.88 -5.08 -13.37
C GLY A 87 9.47 -6.40 -12.73
N ILE A 88 10.33 -7.00 -11.91
CA ILE A 88 10.04 -8.25 -11.20
C ILE A 88 8.89 -8.05 -10.20
N ALA A 89 8.98 -7.02 -9.36
CA ALA A 89 7.94 -6.72 -8.38
C ALA A 89 6.59 -6.41 -9.06
N GLY A 90 6.62 -5.65 -10.16
CA GLY A 90 5.44 -5.33 -10.96
C GLY A 90 4.83 -6.57 -11.62
N SER A 91 5.64 -7.50 -12.13
CA SER A 91 5.15 -8.75 -12.71
C SER A 91 4.42 -9.62 -11.69
N ILE A 92 4.98 -9.74 -10.48
CA ILE A 92 4.31 -10.45 -9.37
C ILE A 92 3.00 -9.74 -8.99
N GLY A 93 3.02 -8.41 -8.92
CA GLY A 93 1.83 -7.60 -8.66
C GLY A 93 0.74 -7.79 -9.72
N MET A 94 1.10 -7.90 -10.99
CA MET A 94 0.15 -8.17 -12.09
C MET A 94 -0.50 -9.55 -11.97
N ILE A 95 0.24 -10.58 -11.58
CA ILE A 95 -0.32 -11.90 -11.31
C ILE A 95 -1.40 -11.79 -10.21
N ALA A 96 -1.08 -11.13 -9.10
CA ALA A 96 -2.04 -10.90 -8.02
C ALA A 96 -3.27 -10.11 -8.50
N ALA A 97 -3.08 -9.11 -9.37
CA ALA A 97 -4.18 -8.31 -9.93
C ALA A 97 -5.14 -9.13 -10.80
N ILE A 98 -4.65 -10.14 -11.53
CA ILE A 98 -5.48 -11.05 -12.33
C ILE A 98 -6.29 -11.98 -11.42
N PHE A 99 -5.68 -12.52 -10.38
CA PHE A 99 -6.33 -13.48 -9.49
C PHE A 99 -7.28 -12.82 -8.47
N SER A 100 -7.04 -11.57 -8.09
CA SER A 100 -7.84 -10.92 -7.05
C SER A 100 -9.34 -10.81 -7.36
N PRO A 101 -9.80 -10.46 -8.59
CA PRO A 101 -11.22 -10.44 -8.90
C PRO A 101 -11.85 -11.84 -8.89
N ILE A 102 -11.09 -12.87 -9.28
CA ILE A 102 -11.55 -14.26 -9.26
C ILE A 102 -11.79 -14.71 -7.83
N VAL A 103 -10.83 -14.48 -6.94
CA VAL A 103 -10.95 -14.79 -5.52
C VAL A 103 -12.10 -14.01 -4.87
N ALA A 104 -12.23 -12.71 -5.18
CA ALA A 104 -13.34 -11.89 -4.69
C ALA A 104 -14.70 -12.42 -5.16
N GLY A 105 -14.81 -12.88 -6.42
CA GLY A 105 -16.01 -13.51 -6.95
C GLY A 105 -16.40 -14.77 -6.19
N TYR A 106 -15.44 -15.67 -5.96
CA TYR A 106 -15.68 -16.89 -5.16
C TYR A 106 -16.09 -16.56 -3.72
N VAL A 107 -15.39 -15.64 -3.06
CA VAL A 107 -15.74 -15.21 -1.69
C VAL A 107 -17.15 -14.65 -1.66
N LEU A 108 -17.54 -13.85 -2.65
CA LEU A 108 -18.88 -13.28 -2.72
C LEU A 108 -19.94 -14.35 -2.97
N GLU A 109 -19.69 -15.32 -3.82
CA GLU A 109 -20.60 -16.44 -4.09
C GLU A 109 -20.87 -17.29 -2.83
N PHE A 110 -19.81 -17.60 -2.07
CA PHE A 110 -19.96 -18.41 -0.85
C PHE A 110 -20.55 -17.63 0.33
N SER A 111 -20.17 -16.36 0.51
CA SER A 111 -20.55 -15.59 1.68
C SER A 111 -21.81 -14.73 1.50
N ASN A 112 -22.19 -14.45 0.25
CA ASN A 112 -23.20 -13.46 -0.11
C ASN A 112 -23.01 -12.08 0.56
N SER A 113 -21.76 -11.75 0.91
CA SER A 113 -21.44 -10.57 1.71
C SER A 113 -20.20 -9.85 1.19
N TRP A 114 -20.38 -8.61 0.80
CA TRP A 114 -19.27 -7.69 0.46
C TRP A 114 -18.39 -7.37 1.68
N ASN A 115 -18.94 -7.42 2.87
CA ASN A 115 -18.23 -7.09 4.10
C ASN A 115 -17.03 -8.00 4.33
N LEU A 116 -17.17 -9.29 4.01
CA LEU A 116 -16.08 -10.26 4.15
C LEU A 116 -14.91 -9.92 3.23
N ILE A 117 -15.17 -9.44 2.02
CA ILE A 117 -14.12 -9.01 1.08
C ILE A 117 -13.33 -7.84 1.66
N PHE A 118 -14.01 -6.83 2.23
CA PHE A 118 -13.33 -5.70 2.86
C PHE A 118 -12.48 -6.13 4.05
N TYR A 119 -12.93 -7.08 4.87
CA TYR A 119 -12.15 -7.60 5.99
C TYR A 119 -10.94 -8.41 5.52
N ILE A 120 -11.07 -9.23 4.47
CA ILE A 120 -9.94 -9.97 3.89
C ILE A 120 -8.89 -8.98 3.34
N CYS A 121 -9.32 -7.99 2.56
CA CYS A 121 -8.41 -6.96 2.02
C CYS A 121 -7.69 -6.20 3.15
N SER A 122 -8.42 -5.82 4.20
CA SER A 122 -7.84 -5.16 5.37
C SER A 122 -6.80 -6.05 6.07
N GLY A 123 -7.11 -7.34 6.26
CA GLY A 123 -6.18 -8.30 6.85
C GLY A 123 -4.88 -8.44 6.05
N ILE A 124 -4.98 -8.52 4.72
CA ILE A 124 -3.81 -8.57 3.84
C ILE A 124 -2.96 -7.30 3.98
N LEU A 125 -3.58 -6.13 4.05
CA LEU A 125 -2.86 -4.85 4.24
C LEU A 125 -2.16 -4.80 5.60
N ILE A 126 -2.80 -5.27 6.67
CA ILE A 126 -2.19 -5.32 8.01
C ILE A 126 -0.96 -6.24 8.00
N ILE A 127 -1.09 -7.45 7.47
CA ILE A 127 0.01 -8.42 7.36
C ILE A 127 1.15 -7.83 6.52
N GLY A 128 0.84 -7.25 5.36
CA GLY A 128 1.82 -6.60 4.49
C GLY A 128 2.53 -5.43 5.18
N GLY A 129 1.79 -4.61 5.94
CA GLY A 129 2.34 -3.51 6.72
C GLY A 129 3.31 -3.98 7.80
N PHE A 130 2.96 -5.02 8.56
CA PHE A 130 3.87 -5.62 9.54
C PHE A 130 5.10 -6.25 8.90
N TYR A 131 4.92 -6.99 7.80
CA TYR A 131 6.03 -7.58 7.08
C TYR A 131 7.02 -6.51 6.60
N TYR A 132 6.51 -5.42 6.02
CA TYR A 132 7.35 -4.31 5.59
C TYR A 132 8.08 -3.63 6.77
N LEU A 133 7.41 -3.42 7.90
CA LEU A 133 8.03 -2.84 9.09
C LEU A 133 9.21 -3.67 9.60
N LEU A 134 9.09 -5.00 9.57
CA LEU A 134 10.10 -5.91 10.09
C LEU A 134 11.29 -6.06 9.11
N PHE A 135 11.03 -6.21 7.83
CA PHE A 135 12.03 -6.65 6.83
C PHE A 135 12.53 -5.54 5.90
N ALA A 136 11.87 -4.37 5.84
CA ALA A 136 12.32 -3.31 4.93
C ALA A 136 13.67 -2.74 5.35
N SER A 137 14.57 -2.63 4.37
CA SER A 137 15.85 -1.95 4.45
C SER A 137 15.93 -0.87 3.37
N ALA A 138 16.68 0.18 3.63
CA ALA A 138 17.05 1.20 2.64
C ALA A 138 18.59 1.28 2.48
N GLU A 139 19.30 0.25 2.96
CA GLU A 139 20.72 0.11 2.70
C GLU A 139 20.93 -0.44 1.30
N LYS A 140 21.91 0.13 0.60
CA LYS A 140 22.30 -0.30 -0.73
C LYS A 140 22.75 -1.77 -0.69
N GLN A 141 22.00 -2.64 -1.35
CA GLN A 141 22.25 -4.08 -1.37
C GLN A 141 23.04 -4.53 -2.60
N PHE A 142 22.99 -3.73 -3.68
CA PHE A 142 23.62 -4.04 -4.96
C PHE A 142 24.37 -2.82 -5.49
N ASP A 143 25.62 -3.04 -5.94
CA ASP A 143 26.46 -2.03 -6.58
C ASP A 143 26.29 -1.96 -8.09
#